data_b4e9154dfdf29b8357f427fa67af05d8
#
_entry.id   b4e9154dfdf29b8357f427fa67af05d8
#
_cell.length_a   1.000
_cell.length_b   1.000
_cell.length_c   1.000
_cell.angle_alpha   90.00
_cell.angle_beta   90.00
_cell.angle_gamma   90.00
#
_symmetry.space_group_name_H-M   'P 1'
#
loop_
_entity.id
_entity.type
_entity.pdbx_description
1 polymer ?
#
loop_
_entity_poly.entity_id
_entity_poly.type
_entity_poly.pdbx_seq_one_letter_code
_entity_poly.pdbx_strand_id
1 'polypeptide(L)'
;VLAGGTEAMSHAPVLFGTAMVAWLGQWAGAKGFASRMQALSKFRPALLTPVIGLLRGLTDPIVGLSMGQTAEVLAHRFGITREVMDAYAVDSHRRLAAAQDEGRLAEVEVMYDGQGKVYEKDEGVRPDSSVEQLAKLSPVFDRPYGKVTAGNSAQVTDGAACLILASEEAVQAHGLKVMGRIVDSEWAGLDPSQMGLGPVHAVAPLLRRHGLGLHAIAYWEINEAFAAQVLACLAALADEGYCRTELGLSKAVGEIPRERLNVDGGGVSLGHPVGTSGARIVLHLLHVLKAHDGQFGVAALCIGGGQGGAMLVERA
;
A
#
# COMPACT_ATOMS: atom_id res chain seq x y z
N VAL A 1 6.90 21.63 9.72
CA VAL A 1 6.18 21.33 8.48
C VAL A 1 5.17 20.22 8.75
N LEU A 2 3.97 20.32 8.18
CA LEU A 2 3.01 19.20 8.13
C LEU A 2 3.33 18.34 6.91
N ALA A 3 3.48 17.04 7.12
CA ALA A 3 3.68 16.05 6.06
C ALA A 3 2.64 14.94 6.21
N GLY A 4 1.92 14.65 5.14
CA GLY A 4 0.86 13.65 5.21
C GLY A 4 0.19 13.46 3.86
N GLY A 5 -0.86 12.68 3.83
CA GLY A 5 -1.65 12.45 2.65
C GLY A 5 -3.06 11.99 2.98
N THR A 6 -3.92 12.16 2.02
CA THR A 6 -5.31 11.70 2.08
C THR A 6 -5.67 10.93 0.82
N GLU A 7 -6.62 10.04 0.94
CA GLU A 7 -7.17 9.28 -0.19
C GLU A 7 -8.68 9.10 0.02
N ALA A 8 -9.43 9.17 -1.07
CA ALA A 8 -10.88 8.91 -1.07
C ALA A 8 -11.23 7.97 -2.23
N MET A 9 -10.82 6.71 -2.12
CA MET A 9 -11.04 5.70 -3.15
C MET A 9 -12.51 5.38 -3.35
N SER A 10 -13.36 5.56 -2.31
CA SER A 10 -14.82 5.42 -2.40
C SER A 10 -15.46 6.48 -3.31
N HIS A 11 -14.78 7.62 -3.51
CA HIS A 11 -15.21 8.73 -4.36
C HIS A 11 -14.44 8.78 -5.69
N ALA A 12 -13.85 7.66 -6.11
CA ALA A 12 -13.13 7.60 -7.38
C ALA A 12 -14.03 8.01 -8.56
N PRO A 13 -13.57 8.91 -9.45
CA PRO A 13 -14.39 9.45 -10.51
C PRO A 13 -14.75 8.39 -11.56
N VAL A 14 -15.96 8.52 -12.10
CA VAL A 14 -16.37 7.85 -13.34
C VAL A 14 -16.19 8.85 -14.47
N LEU A 15 -15.32 8.51 -15.43
CA LEU A 15 -14.92 9.38 -16.52
C LEU A 15 -15.55 8.93 -17.83
N PHE A 16 -15.67 9.84 -18.78
CA PHE A 16 -15.98 9.48 -20.15
C PHE A 16 -14.73 9.04 -20.92
N GLY A 17 -14.89 8.04 -21.79
CA GLY A 17 -13.85 7.67 -22.74
C GLY A 17 -13.55 8.76 -23.77
N THR A 18 -12.36 8.74 -24.37
CA THR A 18 -11.91 9.74 -25.34
C THR A 18 -12.87 9.94 -26.52
N ALA A 19 -13.55 8.86 -26.96
CA ALA A 19 -14.54 8.93 -28.03
C ALA A 19 -15.77 9.76 -27.63
N MET A 20 -16.24 9.62 -26.38
CA MET A 20 -17.34 10.44 -25.85
C MET A 20 -16.92 11.89 -25.69
N VAL A 21 -15.71 12.15 -25.20
CA VAL A 21 -15.17 13.52 -25.08
C VAL A 21 -15.08 14.19 -26.44
N ALA A 22 -14.61 13.48 -27.47
CA ALA A 22 -14.55 13.99 -28.84
C ALA A 22 -15.95 14.28 -29.39
N TRP A 23 -16.93 13.40 -29.14
CA TRP A 23 -18.32 13.62 -29.54
C TRP A 23 -18.94 14.83 -28.83
N LEU A 24 -18.74 14.99 -27.53
CA LEU A 24 -19.18 16.15 -26.75
C LEU A 24 -18.57 17.46 -27.33
N GLY A 25 -17.30 17.44 -27.69
CA GLY A 25 -16.63 18.57 -28.34
C GLY A 25 -17.28 18.93 -29.70
N GLN A 26 -17.61 17.94 -30.53
CA GLN A 26 -18.33 18.15 -31.79
C GLN A 26 -19.74 18.70 -31.57
N TRP A 27 -20.45 18.16 -30.57
CA TRP A 27 -21.79 18.65 -30.20
C TRP A 27 -21.76 20.08 -29.69
N ALA A 28 -20.85 20.41 -28.79
CA ALA A 28 -20.69 21.77 -28.24
C ALA A 28 -20.27 22.79 -29.31
N GLY A 29 -19.45 22.39 -30.26
CA GLY A 29 -19.00 23.22 -31.39
C GLY A 29 -20.01 23.37 -32.52
N ALA A 30 -21.11 22.60 -32.53
CA ALA A 30 -22.10 22.61 -33.61
C ALA A 30 -22.96 23.89 -33.59
N LYS A 31 -22.81 24.71 -34.61
CA LYS A 31 -23.59 25.95 -34.80
C LYS A 31 -24.73 25.68 -35.80
N GLY A 32 -25.99 25.77 -35.30
CA GLY A 32 -27.18 25.57 -36.11
C GLY A 32 -27.74 24.14 -36.12
N PHE A 33 -28.96 24.03 -36.63
CA PHE A 33 -29.74 22.78 -36.55
C PHE A 33 -29.09 21.62 -37.33
N ALA A 34 -28.65 21.85 -38.55
CA ALA A 34 -28.10 20.79 -39.40
C ALA A 34 -26.81 20.18 -38.81
N SER A 35 -25.89 21.02 -38.28
CA SER A 35 -24.65 20.54 -37.64
C SER A 35 -24.91 19.76 -36.34
N ARG A 36 -25.94 20.17 -35.58
CA ARG A 36 -26.36 19.41 -34.39
C ARG A 36 -26.95 18.05 -34.74
N MET A 37 -27.81 17.99 -35.77
CA MET A 37 -28.34 16.72 -36.26
C MET A 37 -27.26 15.79 -36.78
N GLN A 38 -26.26 16.33 -37.47
CA GLN A 38 -25.09 15.56 -37.89
C GLN A 38 -24.26 15.06 -36.71
N ALA A 39 -24.06 15.84 -35.66
CA ALA A 39 -23.38 15.37 -34.45
C ALA A 39 -24.21 14.28 -33.75
N LEU A 40 -25.54 14.47 -33.65
CA LEU A 40 -26.44 13.51 -33.04
C LEU A 40 -26.44 12.16 -33.80
N SER A 41 -26.41 12.16 -35.14
CA SER A 41 -26.36 10.92 -35.94
C SER A 41 -25.09 10.07 -35.70
N LYS A 42 -24.04 10.69 -35.15
CA LYS A 42 -22.79 9.99 -34.77
C LYS A 42 -22.83 9.41 -33.37
N PHE A 43 -23.85 9.72 -32.58
CA PHE A 43 -23.99 9.14 -31.25
C PHE A 43 -24.18 7.63 -31.35
N ARG A 44 -23.45 6.91 -30.50
CA ARG A 44 -23.55 5.46 -30.36
C ARG A 44 -23.64 5.12 -28.86
N PRO A 45 -24.46 4.15 -28.44
CA PRO A 45 -24.52 3.74 -27.03
C PRO A 45 -23.17 3.38 -26.44
N ALA A 46 -22.24 2.84 -27.22
CA ALA A 46 -20.87 2.55 -26.81
C ALA A 46 -20.09 3.78 -26.30
N LEU A 47 -20.48 5.00 -26.69
CA LEU A 47 -19.88 6.24 -26.16
C LEU A 47 -20.16 6.44 -24.67
N LEU A 48 -21.25 5.82 -24.16
CA LEU A 48 -21.62 5.88 -22.75
C LEU A 48 -20.84 4.91 -21.86
N THR A 49 -19.97 4.05 -22.45
CA THR A 49 -19.14 3.14 -21.66
C THR A 49 -18.24 3.94 -20.73
N PRO A 50 -18.39 3.81 -19.41
CA PRO A 50 -17.64 4.61 -18.47
C PRO A 50 -16.20 4.12 -18.35
N VAL A 51 -15.30 5.05 -18.03
CA VAL A 51 -13.95 4.74 -17.57
C VAL A 51 -13.94 4.89 -16.05
N ILE A 52 -13.77 3.79 -15.34
CA ILE A 52 -13.70 3.79 -13.87
C ILE A 52 -12.32 4.29 -13.47
N GLY A 53 -12.24 5.49 -12.86
CA GLY A 53 -11.00 6.14 -12.49
C GLY A 53 -10.12 5.28 -11.59
N LEU A 54 -10.73 4.60 -10.61
CA LEU A 54 -10.03 3.68 -9.71
C LEU A 54 -9.30 2.55 -10.47
N LEU A 55 -10.00 1.86 -11.37
CA LEU A 55 -9.39 0.78 -12.16
C LEU A 55 -8.27 1.31 -13.07
N ARG A 56 -8.46 2.51 -13.62
CA ARG A 56 -7.43 3.14 -14.45
C ARG A 56 -6.20 3.53 -13.65
N GLY A 57 -6.38 4.04 -12.43
CA GLY A 57 -5.30 4.40 -11.51
C GLY A 57 -4.53 3.19 -10.97
N LEU A 58 -5.23 2.05 -10.80
CA LEU A 58 -4.63 0.80 -10.34
C LEU A 58 -4.15 -0.12 -11.49
N THR A 59 -3.97 0.42 -12.68
CA THR A 59 -3.40 -0.29 -13.83
C THR A 59 -2.14 0.44 -14.28
N ASP A 60 -1.03 -0.27 -14.33
CA ASP A 60 0.25 0.27 -14.78
C ASP A 60 0.19 0.59 -16.28
N PRO A 61 0.50 1.83 -16.70
CA PRO A 61 0.41 2.23 -18.10
C PRO A 61 1.55 1.69 -18.98
N ILE A 62 2.66 1.23 -18.38
CA ILE A 62 3.85 0.74 -19.13
C ILE A 62 3.65 -0.73 -19.50
N VAL A 63 3.29 -1.56 -18.52
CA VAL A 63 3.15 -3.00 -18.72
C VAL A 63 1.69 -3.45 -18.91
N GLY A 64 0.72 -2.55 -18.72
CA GLY A 64 -0.70 -2.84 -18.90
C GLY A 64 -1.30 -3.78 -17.85
N LEU A 65 -0.57 -4.08 -16.78
CA LEU A 65 -1.01 -4.96 -15.70
C LEU A 65 -1.70 -4.14 -14.60
N SER A 66 -2.81 -4.66 -14.06
CA SER A 66 -3.36 -4.14 -12.80
C SER A 66 -2.42 -4.47 -11.64
N MET A 67 -2.51 -3.70 -10.55
CA MET A 67 -1.69 -3.94 -9.35
C MET A 67 -1.85 -5.37 -8.80
N GLY A 68 -3.05 -5.94 -8.85
CA GLY A 68 -3.26 -7.32 -8.44
C GLY A 68 -2.66 -8.35 -9.41
N GLN A 69 -2.58 -8.05 -10.71
CA GLN A 69 -1.85 -8.92 -11.66
C GLN A 69 -0.35 -8.88 -11.40
N THR A 70 0.23 -7.75 -11.02
CA THR A 70 1.64 -7.72 -10.58
C THR A 70 1.87 -8.58 -9.33
N ALA A 71 0.89 -8.63 -8.41
CA ALA A 71 0.95 -9.53 -7.26
C ALA A 71 0.87 -11.02 -7.67
N GLU A 72 0.06 -11.38 -8.68
CA GLU A 72 0.05 -12.75 -9.26
C GLU A 72 1.41 -13.12 -9.87
N VAL A 73 2.06 -12.19 -10.58
CA VAL A 73 3.42 -12.39 -11.11
C VAL A 73 4.39 -12.74 -10.00
N LEU A 74 4.35 -12.04 -8.88
CA LEU A 74 5.20 -12.30 -7.71
C LEU A 74 4.86 -13.63 -7.04
N ALA A 75 3.57 -13.95 -6.88
CA ALA A 75 3.15 -15.24 -6.34
C ALA A 75 3.65 -16.41 -7.19
N HIS A 76 3.69 -16.24 -8.51
CA HIS A 76 4.25 -17.23 -9.41
C HIS A 76 5.78 -17.31 -9.31
N ARG A 77 6.48 -16.17 -9.39
CA ARG A 77 7.95 -16.08 -9.36
C ARG A 77 8.55 -16.72 -8.11
N PHE A 78 7.95 -16.50 -6.95
CA PHE A 78 8.43 -16.98 -5.65
C PHE A 78 7.74 -18.26 -5.16
N GLY A 79 6.91 -18.89 -5.99
CA GLY A 79 6.23 -20.13 -5.63
C GLY A 79 5.25 -20.00 -4.45
N ILE A 80 4.73 -18.78 -4.20
CA ILE A 80 3.82 -18.51 -3.08
C ILE A 80 2.46 -19.14 -3.38
N THR A 81 1.97 -19.97 -2.45
CA THR A 81 0.69 -20.64 -2.63
C THR A 81 -0.46 -19.79 -2.11
N ARG A 82 -1.67 -20.15 -2.52
CA ARG A 82 -2.90 -19.49 -2.06
C ARG A 82 -3.09 -19.62 -0.55
N GLU A 83 -2.80 -20.79 0.00
CA GLU A 83 -2.95 -21.10 1.42
C GLU A 83 -2.02 -20.23 2.29
N VAL A 84 -0.78 -20.03 1.85
CA VAL A 84 0.18 -19.16 2.57
C VAL A 84 -0.26 -17.70 2.54
N MET A 85 -0.82 -17.21 1.41
CA MET A 85 -1.36 -15.87 1.33
C MET A 85 -2.59 -15.68 2.21
N ASP A 86 -3.50 -16.66 2.23
CA ASP A 86 -4.72 -16.61 3.04
C ASP A 86 -4.36 -16.68 4.54
N ALA A 87 -3.39 -17.51 4.92
CA ALA A 87 -2.89 -17.56 6.30
C ALA A 87 -2.27 -16.22 6.75
N TYR A 88 -1.49 -15.57 5.87
CA TYR A 88 -0.94 -14.25 6.12
C TYR A 88 -2.05 -13.21 6.34
N ALA A 89 -3.07 -13.22 5.49
CA ALA A 89 -4.20 -12.29 5.58
C ALA A 89 -4.99 -12.47 6.89
N VAL A 90 -5.26 -13.73 7.28
CA VAL A 90 -5.90 -14.05 8.57
C VAL A 90 -5.06 -13.54 9.75
N ASP A 91 -3.73 -13.72 9.70
CA ASP A 91 -2.83 -13.22 10.74
C ASP A 91 -2.85 -11.68 10.82
N SER A 92 -2.86 -10.96 9.67
CA SER A 92 -3.01 -9.52 9.64
C SER A 92 -4.29 -9.04 10.32
N HIS A 93 -5.44 -9.67 10.01
CA HIS A 93 -6.71 -9.34 10.66
C HIS A 93 -6.71 -9.62 12.18
N ARG A 94 -6.14 -10.74 12.62
CA ARG A 94 -6.05 -11.08 14.04
C ARG A 94 -5.18 -10.10 14.81
N ARG A 95 -4.06 -9.69 14.24
CA ARG A 95 -3.15 -8.70 14.83
C ARG A 95 -3.82 -7.35 14.97
N LEU A 96 -4.53 -6.89 13.94
CA LEU A 96 -5.25 -5.62 14.00
C LEU A 96 -6.39 -5.66 15.02
N ALA A 97 -7.17 -6.75 15.07
CA ALA A 97 -8.21 -6.91 16.06
C ALA A 97 -7.64 -6.85 17.50
N ALA A 98 -6.55 -7.58 17.77
CA ALA A 98 -5.87 -7.52 19.06
C ALA A 98 -5.35 -6.11 19.38
N ALA A 99 -4.76 -5.42 18.39
CA ALA A 99 -4.28 -4.06 18.56
C ALA A 99 -5.39 -3.06 18.93
N GLN A 100 -6.56 -3.19 18.28
CA GLN A 100 -7.75 -2.38 18.60
C GLN A 100 -8.29 -2.67 20.00
N ASP A 101 -8.38 -3.95 20.37
CA ASP A 101 -8.93 -4.36 21.69
C ASP A 101 -8.00 -4.01 22.84
N GLU A 102 -6.69 -4.03 22.63
CA GLU A 102 -5.66 -3.66 23.60
C GLU A 102 -5.35 -2.16 23.63
N GLY A 103 -5.96 -1.36 22.75
CA GLY A 103 -5.72 0.09 22.67
C GLY A 103 -4.32 0.48 22.21
N ARG A 104 -3.67 -0.35 21.36
CA ARG A 104 -2.30 -0.10 20.88
C ARG A 104 -2.21 0.90 19.73
N LEU A 105 -3.35 1.27 19.14
CA LEU A 105 -3.45 2.21 18.01
C LEU A 105 -3.70 3.65 18.52
N ALA A 106 -2.82 4.15 19.37
CA ALA A 106 -2.98 5.46 20.01
C ALA A 106 -2.89 6.66 19.04
N GLU A 107 -2.44 6.42 17.81
CA GLU A 107 -2.37 7.43 16.74
C GLU A 107 -3.70 7.60 15.97
N VAL A 108 -4.68 6.73 16.20
CA VAL A 108 -5.98 6.82 15.52
C VAL A 108 -6.83 7.90 16.18
N GLU A 109 -7.21 8.89 15.39
CA GLU A 109 -8.05 10.00 15.82
C GLU A 109 -9.54 9.67 15.65
N VAL A 110 -10.33 9.98 16.67
CA VAL A 110 -11.78 9.80 16.63
C VAL A 110 -12.39 10.81 15.67
N MET A 111 -13.21 10.33 14.74
CA MET A 111 -13.91 11.18 13.78
C MET A 111 -15.41 11.24 14.07
N TYR A 112 -15.99 12.37 13.74
CA TYR A 112 -17.44 12.62 13.84
C TYR A 112 -17.98 13.03 12.49
N ASP A 113 -19.08 12.43 12.05
CA ASP A 113 -19.78 12.92 10.86
C ASP A 113 -20.71 14.09 11.17
N GLY A 114 -21.27 14.69 10.12
CA GLY A 114 -22.21 15.80 10.25
C GLY A 114 -23.52 15.47 10.98
N GLN A 115 -23.79 14.21 11.30
CA GLN A 115 -24.94 13.71 12.04
C GLN A 115 -24.60 13.33 13.49
N GLY A 116 -23.31 13.45 13.88
CA GLY A 116 -22.82 13.13 15.22
C GLY A 116 -22.51 11.65 15.44
N LYS A 117 -22.47 10.83 14.37
CA LYS A 117 -21.98 9.46 14.47
C LYS A 117 -20.49 9.48 14.71
N VAL A 118 -20.02 8.63 15.62
CA VAL A 118 -18.62 8.52 16.04
C VAL A 118 -17.97 7.35 15.34
N TYR A 119 -16.75 7.56 14.86
CA TYR A 119 -15.89 6.54 14.25
C TYR A 119 -14.59 6.48 15.04
N GLU A 120 -14.42 5.43 15.81
CA GLU A 120 -13.29 5.22 16.72
C GLU A 120 -12.36 4.10 16.26
N LYS A 121 -12.85 3.22 15.39
CA LYS A 121 -12.13 2.04 14.91
C LYS A 121 -12.28 1.90 13.41
N ASP A 122 -11.28 1.33 12.78
CA ASP A 122 -11.37 0.94 11.37
C ASP A 122 -12.39 -0.17 11.17
N GLU A 123 -13.27 0.02 10.19
CA GLU A 123 -14.40 -0.87 9.91
C GLU A 123 -14.00 -2.10 9.08
N GLY A 124 -12.80 -2.08 8.48
CA GLY A 124 -12.31 -3.12 7.58
C GLY A 124 -11.87 -4.42 8.28
N VAL A 125 -11.61 -4.37 9.58
CA VAL A 125 -11.12 -5.53 10.34
C VAL A 125 -12.16 -6.66 10.40
N ARG A 126 -11.69 -7.91 10.25
CA ARG A 126 -12.52 -9.12 10.30
C ARG A 126 -11.93 -10.09 11.34
N PRO A 127 -12.26 -9.95 12.62
CA PRO A 127 -11.65 -10.76 13.69
C PRO A 127 -12.01 -12.24 13.56
N ASP A 128 -13.13 -12.57 12.93
CA ASP A 128 -13.61 -13.92 12.64
C ASP A 128 -13.05 -14.54 11.36
N SER A 129 -12.11 -13.85 10.68
CA SER A 129 -11.50 -14.35 9.44
C SER A 129 -10.78 -15.69 9.68
N SER A 130 -10.96 -16.63 8.76
CA SER A 130 -10.27 -17.92 8.78
C SER A 130 -9.80 -18.36 7.39
N VAL A 131 -8.79 -19.23 7.36
CA VAL A 131 -8.26 -19.77 6.09
C VAL A 131 -9.36 -20.52 5.33
N GLU A 132 -10.25 -21.23 6.01
CA GLU A 132 -11.37 -21.97 5.42
C GLU A 132 -12.41 -21.04 4.79
N GLN A 133 -12.60 -19.85 5.34
CA GLN A 133 -13.48 -18.83 4.74
C GLN A 133 -12.81 -18.21 3.50
N LEU A 134 -11.53 -17.84 3.61
CA LEU A 134 -10.78 -17.23 2.50
C LEU A 134 -10.61 -18.21 1.34
N ALA A 135 -10.42 -19.50 1.59
CA ALA A 135 -10.31 -20.54 0.56
C ALA A 135 -11.51 -20.60 -0.39
N LYS A 136 -12.70 -20.15 0.06
CA LYS A 136 -13.92 -20.12 -0.75
C LYS A 136 -13.97 -18.94 -1.74
N LEU A 137 -13.10 -17.96 -1.59
CA LEU A 137 -13.09 -16.77 -2.45
C LEU A 137 -12.47 -17.09 -3.81
N SER A 138 -13.12 -16.61 -4.85
CA SER A 138 -12.60 -16.74 -6.22
C SER A 138 -11.46 -15.76 -6.47
N PRO A 139 -10.46 -16.12 -7.33
CA PRO A 139 -9.45 -15.18 -7.80
C PRO A 139 -10.08 -13.95 -8.45
N VAL A 140 -9.47 -12.78 -8.26
CA VAL A 140 -9.98 -11.52 -8.79
C VAL A 140 -9.27 -11.12 -10.07
N PHE A 141 -7.94 -11.24 -10.11
CA PHE A 141 -7.10 -10.61 -11.14
C PHE A 141 -6.69 -11.54 -12.28
N ASP A 142 -6.57 -12.83 -12.03
CA ASP A 142 -6.21 -13.85 -13.04
C ASP A 142 -7.20 -15.04 -12.97
N ARG A 143 -8.41 -14.80 -13.48
CA ARG A 143 -9.48 -15.81 -13.46
C ARG A 143 -9.31 -16.84 -14.56
N PRO A 144 -9.57 -18.11 -14.30
CA PRO A 144 -9.97 -18.71 -13.00
C PRO A 144 -8.78 -19.24 -12.17
N TYR A 145 -7.55 -19.10 -12.65
CA TYR A 145 -6.37 -19.83 -12.15
C TYR A 145 -5.48 -19.03 -11.19
N GLY A 146 -5.78 -17.74 -11.02
CA GLY A 146 -5.04 -16.87 -10.10
C GLY A 146 -5.16 -17.29 -8.64
N LYS A 147 -4.34 -16.68 -7.80
CA LYS A 147 -4.26 -16.95 -6.38
C LYS A 147 -4.65 -15.73 -5.54
N VAL A 148 -4.60 -14.52 -6.12
CA VAL A 148 -4.91 -13.27 -5.44
C VAL A 148 -6.43 -13.05 -5.42
N THR A 149 -6.96 -12.85 -4.23
CA THR A 149 -8.40 -12.69 -3.97
C THR A 149 -8.68 -11.41 -3.20
N ALA A 150 -9.95 -11.06 -3.05
CA ALA A 150 -10.34 -9.95 -2.18
C ALA A 150 -9.95 -10.17 -0.71
N GLY A 151 -9.80 -11.43 -0.27
CA GLY A 151 -9.45 -11.76 1.12
C GLY A 151 -7.97 -11.67 1.44
N ASN A 152 -7.08 -11.74 0.43
CA ASN A 152 -5.64 -11.63 0.62
C ASN A 152 -5.04 -10.39 -0.06
N SER A 153 -5.88 -9.39 -0.31
CA SER A 153 -5.56 -8.07 -0.86
C SER A 153 -6.04 -6.97 0.08
N ALA A 154 -5.38 -5.82 0.03
CA ALA A 154 -5.84 -4.64 0.74
C ALA A 154 -7.23 -4.19 0.23
N GLN A 155 -8.03 -3.68 1.14
CA GLN A 155 -9.38 -3.19 0.84
C GLN A 155 -9.30 -1.81 0.17
N VAL A 156 -10.29 -1.51 -0.68
CA VAL A 156 -10.54 -0.14 -1.18
C VAL A 156 -10.97 0.70 0.02
N THR A 157 -10.23 1.73 0.34
CA THR A 157 -10.34 2.42 1.63
C THR A 157 -10.10 3.92 1.46
N ASP A 158 -10.86 4.73 2.19
CA ASP A 158 -10.58 6.13 2.39
C ASP A 158 -9.70 6.29 3.63
N GLY A 159 -8.92 7.36 3.70
CA GLY A 159 -8.09 7.61 4.86
C GLY A 159 -7.28 8.89 4.77
N ALA A 160 -6.78 9.32 5.93
CA ALA A 160 -5.87 10.45 6.06
C ALA A 160 -4.83 10.15 7.15
N ALA A 161 -3.60 10.59 6.93
CA ALA A 161 -2.56 10.55 7.95
C ALA A 161 -1.67 11.79 7.84
N CYS A 162 -1.20 12.27 8.98
CA CYS A 162 -0.38 13.47 9.06
C CYS A 162 0.69 13.35 10.13
N LEU A 163 1.89 13.82 9.82
CA LEU A 163 3.03 13.93 10.74
C LEU A 163 3.47 15.41 10.83
N ILE A 164 3.95 15.80 11.99
CA ILE A 164 4.63 17.08 12.20
C ILE A 164 6.12 16.82 12.11
N LEU A 165 6.78 17.37 11.10
CA LEU A 165 8.23 17.34 10.96
C LEU A 165 8.81 18.66 11.46
N ALA A 166 9.79 18.57 12.35
CA ALA A 166 10.46 19.73 12.93
C ALA A 166 11.98 19.59 12.81
N SER A 167 12.67 20.71 12.57
CA SER A 167 14.12 20.77 12.73
C SER A 167 14.50 20.75 14.22
N GLU A 168 15.75 20.45 14.51
CA GLU A 168 16.26 20.47 15.89
C GLU A 168 16.08 21.85 16.56
N GLU A 169 16.31 22.92 15.81
CA GLU A 169 16.11 24.28 16.31
C GLU A 169 14.63 24.55 16.64
N ALA A 170 13.71 24.06 15.83
CA ALA A 170 12.28 24.21 16.10
C ALA A 170 11.85 23.38 17.31
N VAL A 171 12.40 22.16 17.47
CA VAL A 171 12.16 21.32 18.66
C VAL A 171 12.57 22.07 19.92
N GLN A 172 13.78 22.64 19.93
CA GLN A 172 14.31 23.38 21.07
C GLN A 172 13.52 24.67 21.34
N ALA A 173 13.27 25.47 20.29
CA ALA A 173 12.57 26.75 20.41
C ALA A 173 11.14 26.64 20.92
N HIS A 174 10.46 25.54 20.60
CA HIS A 174 9.05 25.33 20.93
C HIS A 174 8.80 24.24 21.99
N GLY A 175 9.87 23.63 22.53
CA GLY A 175 9.76 22.56 23.52
C GLY A 175 8.95 21.34 23.03
N LEU A 176 9.12 20.97 21.76
CA LEU A 176 8.31 19.90 21.14
C LEU A 176 8.73 18.54 21.68
N LYS A 177 7.73 17.69 21.93
CA LYS A 177 7.97 16.29 22.29
C LYS A 177 8.24 15.48 21.03
N VAL A 178 9.48 15.04 20.87
CA VAL A 178 9.90 14.23 19.73
C VAL A 178 9.48 12.77 19.92
N MET A 179 8.87 12.16 18.90
CA MET A 179 8.55 10.74 18.87
C MET A 179 9.71 9.91 18.33
N GLY A 180 10.44 10.47 17.36
CA GLY A 180 11.57 9.83 16.73
C GLY A 180 12.21 10.73 15.68
N ARG A 181 13.25 10.23 15.05
CA ARG A 181 14.04 10.92 14.04
C ARG A 181 14.00 10.13 12.73
N ILE A 182 13.77 10.81 11.63
CA ILE A 182 14.03 10.26 10.29
C ILE A 182 15.57 10.22 10.14
N VAL A 183 16.11 9.01 10.04
CA VAL A 183 17.56 8.82 9.85
C VAL A 183 17.91 8.99 8.39
N ASP A 184 17.18 8.30 7.51
CA ASP A 184 17.43 8.31 6.07
C ASP A 184 16.23 7.75 5.31
N SER A 185 16.20 7.95 4.00
CA SER A 185 15.23 7.36 3.10
C SER A 185 15.87 6.94 1.79
N GLU A 186 15.24 5.97 1.10
CA GLU A 186 15.68 5.47 -0.20
C GLU A 186 14.50 5.28 -1.13
N TRP A 187 14.71 5.61 -2.39
CA TRP A 187 13.77 5.37 -3.48
C TRP A 187 14.43 4.50 -4.54
N ALA A 188 13.74 3.48 -4.98
CA ALA A 188 14.26 2.54 -5.95
C ALA A 188 13.34 2.42 -7.16
N GLY A 189 13.95 2.16 -8.33
CA GLY A 189 13.25 1.81 -9.55
C GLY A 189 13.48 0.34 -9.89
N LEU A 190 12.46 -0.33 -10.42
CA LEU A 190 12.53 -1.73 -10.86
C LEU A 190 11.52 -1.98 -11.99
N ASP A 191 11.49 -3.20 -12.52
CA ASP A 191 10.50 -3.62 -13.52
C ASP A 191 9.07 -3.41 -12.99
N PRO A 192 8.23 -2.60 -13.68
CA PRO A 192 6.86 -2.32 -13.26
C PRO A 192 6.00 -3.58 -13.09
N SER A 193 6.24 -4.65 -13.85
CA SER A 193 5.52 -5.91 -13.69
C SER A 193 5.77 -6.58 -12.34
N GLN A 194 6.83 -6.18 -11.63
CA GLN A 194 7.27 -6.70 -10.36
C GLN A 194 7.34 -5.61 -9.28
N MET A 195 6.58 -4.53 -9.46
CA MET A 195 6.58 -3.35 -8.59
C MET A 195 6.46 -3.68 -7.10
N GLY A 196 5.80 -4.78 -6.76
CA GLY A 196 5.62 -5.21 -5.38
C GLY A 196 6.92 -5.54 -4.64
N LEU A 197 8.04 -5.75 -5.36
CA LEU A 197 9.39 -5.89 -4.79
C LEU A 197 10.09 -4.56 -4.53
N GLY A 198 9.44 -3.43 -4.79
CA GLY A 198 9.97 -2.10 -4.50
C GLY A 198 10.55 -1.94 -3.10
N PRO A 199 9.90 -2.45 -2.03
CA PRO A 199 10.47 -2.44 -0.67
C PRO A 199 11.86 -3.08 -0.59
N VAL A 200 12.08 -4.20 -1.26
CA VAL A 200 13.37 -4.93 -1.26
C VAL A 200 14.47 -4.06 -1.88
N HIS A 201 14.17 -3.46 -3.04
CA HIS A 201 15.10 -2.61 -3.77
C HIS A 201 15.43 -1.30 -3.05
N ALA A 202 14.52 -0.80 -2.20
CA ALA A 202 14.76 0.39 -1.39
C ALA A 202 15.45 0.05 -0.05
N VAL A 203 15.05 -1.03 0.62
CA VAL A 203 15.58 -1.44 1.93
C VAL A 203 17.05 -1.88 1.83
N ALA A 204 17.43 -2.65 0.82
CA ALA A 204 18.78 -3.20 0.73
C ALA A 204 19.88 -2.11 0.64
N PRO A 205 19.81 -1.10 -0.25
CA PRO A 205 20.78 -0.01 -0.28
C PRO A 205 20.71 0.88 0.96
N LEU A 206 19.51 1.10 1.54
CA LEU A 206 19.35 1.88 2.76
C LEU A 206 20.12 1.26 3.93
N LEU A 207 19.93 -0.02 4.21
CA LEU A 207 20.63 -0.73 5.27
C LEU A 207 22.14 -0.78 5.02
N ARG A 208 22.56 -1.04 3.79
CA ARG A 208 23.97 -1.08 3.41
C ARG A 208 24.67 0.25 3.65
N ARG A 209 24.04 1.37 3.31
CA ARG A 209 24.58 2.72 3.50
C ARG A 209 24.84 3.05 4.97
N HIS A 210 24.03 2.52 5.86
CA HIS A 210 24.18 2.68 7.31
C HIS A 210 24.95 1.55 8.00
N GLY A 211 25.42 0.54 7.26
CA GLY A 211 26.13 -0.61 7.84
C GLY A 211 25.25 -1.46 8.78
N LEU A 212 23.93 -1.41 8.60
CA LEU A 212 22.95 -2.10 9.44
C LEU A 212 22.60 -3.47 8.86
N GLY A 213 22.61 -4.50 9.70
CA GLY A 213 21.99 -5.79 9.38
C GLY A 213 20.54 -5.83 9.86
N LEU A 214 19.75 -6.82 9.38
CA LEU A 214 18.34 -6.97 9.77
C LEU A 214 18.14 -7.05 11.28
N HIS A 215 19.09 -7.63 12.01
CA HIS A 215 19.01 -7.79 13.47
C HIS A 215 19.07 -6.44 14.22
N ALA A 216 19.62 -5.39 13.60
CA ALA A 216 19.68 -4.05 14.19
C ALA A 216 18.34 -3.32 14.09
N ILE A 217 17.44 -3.79 13.23
CA ILE A 217 16.11 -3.22 13.07
C ILE A 217 15.15 -3.94 14.01
N ALA A 218 14.62 -3.19 14.97
CA ALA A 218 13.73 -3.74 15.98
C ALA A 218 12.38 -4.12 15.39
N TYR A 219 11.79 -3.24 14.54
CA TYR A 219 10.47 -3.44 13.96
C TYR A 219 10.41 -2.97 12.50
N TRP A 220 9.51 -3.58 11.76
CA TRP A 220 9.31 -3.37 10.32
C TRP A 220 7.85 -3.08 10.02
N GLU A 221 7.61 -2.08 9.19
CA GLU A 221 6.32 -1.83 8.55
C GLU A 221 6.51 -1.94 7.02
N ILE A 222 6.11 -3.05 6.44
CA ILE A 222 6.03 -3.21 4.99
C ILE A 222 4.56 -3.12 4.62
N ASN A 223 4.19 -2.09 3.84
CA ASN A 223 2.79 -1.90 3.47
C ASN A 223 2.23 -3.16 2.78
N GLU A 224 1.09 -3.63 3.26
CA GLU A 224 0.42 -4.83 2.80
C GLU A 224 -0.57 -4.51 1.67
N ALA A 225 -0.09 -4.14 0.49
CA ALA A 225 -0.98 -3.99 -0.66
C ALA A 225 -1.61 -5.33 -1.05
N PHE A 226 -0.82 -6.40 -0.99
CA PHE A 226 -1.23 -7.79 -1.21
C PHE A 226 -0.40 -8.71 -0.31
N ALA A 227 -1.00 -9.77 0.24
CA ALA A 227 -0.26 -10.78 0.99
C ALA A 227 0.87 -11.40 0.15
N ALA A 228 0.60 -11.69 -1.13
CA ALA A 228 1.59 -12.18 -2.09
C ALA A 228 2.80 -11.25 -2.20
N GLN A 229 2.57 -9.95 -2.22
CA GLN A 229 3.63 -8.93 -2.37
C GLN A 229 4.55 -8.90 -1.14
N VAL A 230 3.99 -8.90 0.07
CA VAL A 230 4.81 -8.93 1.30
C VAL A 230 5.61 -10.22 1.40
N LEU A 231 4.97 -11.37 1.17
CA LEU A 231 5.63 -12.68 1.18
C LEU A 231 6.74 -12.76 0.14
N ALA A 232 6.55 -12.18 -1.05
CA ALA A 232 7.61 -12.10 -2.07
C ALA A 232 8.78 -11.22 -1.62
N CYS A 233 8.51 -10.09 -0.92
CA CYS A 233 9.58 -9.27 -0.34
C CYS A 233 10.40 -10.05 0.68
N LEU A 234 9.75 -10.81 1.57
CA LEU A 234 10.43 -11.64 2.56
C LEU A 234 11.29 -12.71 1.89
N ALA A 235 10.73 -13.42 0.90
CA ALA A 235 11.44 -14.44 0.13
C ALA A 235 12.65 -13.85 -0.62
N ALA A 236 12.50 -12.70 -1.27
CA ALA A 236 13.55 -12.04 -2.02
C ALA A 236 14.72 -11.58 -1.13
N LEU A 237 14.45 -11.05 0.07
CA LEU A 237 15.48 -10.65 1.03
C LEU A 237 16.28 -11.85 1.56
N ALA A 238 15.64 -13.02 1.69
CA ALA A 238 16.23 -14.25 2.19
C ALA A 238 16.96 -15.05 1.08
N ASP A 239 16.66 -14.78 -0.21
CA ASP A 239 17.24 -15.50 -1.34
C ASP A 239 18.58 -14.90 -1.76
N GLU A 240 19.67 -15.68 -1.59
CA GLU A 240 21.02 -15.25 -1.98
C GLU A 240 21.16 -15.05 -3.49
N GLY A 241 20.48 -15.88 -4.29
CA GLY A 241 20.48 -15.77 -5.75
C GLY A 241 19.85 -14.45 -6.20
N TYR A 242 18.68 -14.12 -5.67
CA TYR A 242 18.01 -12.85 -5.92
C TYR A 242 18.87 -11.66 -5.46
N CYS A 243 19.38 -11.71 -4.24
CA CYS A 243 20.23 -10.64 -3.70
C CYS A 243 21.48 -10.40 -4.52
N ARG A 244 22.06 -11.46 -5.09
CA ARG A 244 23.23 -11.36 -5.95
C ARG A 244 22.89 -10.77 -7.32
N THR A 245 21.86 -11.26 -7.97
CA THR A 245 21.55 -10.90 -9.36
C THR A 245 20.81 -9.59 -9.48
N GLU A 246 19.87 -9.30 -8.57
CA GLU A 246 18.99 -8.15 -8.66
C GLU A 246 19.43 -6.96 -7.79
N LEU A 247 20.11 -7.25 -6.66
CA LEU A 247 20.54 -6.20 -5.72
C LEU A 247 22.05 -5.95 -5.71
N GLY A 248 22.83 -6.77 -6.46
CA GLY A 248 24.29 -6.67 -6.52
C GLY A 248 24.99 -6.94 -5.18
N LEU A 249 24.39 -7.76 -4.31
CA LEU A 249 24.92 -8.13 -3.01
C LEU A 249 25.68 -9.44 -3.09
N SER A 250 26.67 -9.64 -2.22
CA SER A 250 27.46 -10.89 -2.15
C SER A 250 26.76 -12.02 -1.40
N LYS A 251 25.74 -11.71 -0.62
CA LYS A 251 24.95 -12.64 0.21
C LYS A 251 23.53 -12.16 0.37
N ALA A 252 22.64 -13.01 0.87
CA ALA A 252 21.28 -12.62 1.26
C ALA A 252 21.30 -11.50 2.28
N VAL A 253 20.30 -10.60 2.23
CA VAL A 253 20.06 -9.60 3.28
C VAL A 253 19.66 -10.32 4.57
N GLY A 254 18.80 -11.34 4.45
CA GLY A 254 18.39 -12.24 5.53
C GLY A 254 16.87 -12.34 5.67
N GLU A 255 16.43 -12.99 6.75
CA GLU A 255 15.02 -13.17 7.08
C GLU A 255 14.54 -12.10 8.07
N ILE A 256 13.41 -11.47 7.78
CA ILE A 256 12.71 -10.60 8.73
C ILE A 256 11.80 -11.49 9.59
N PRO A 257 12.01 -11.53 10.92
CA PRO A 257 11.17 -12.34 11.79
C PRO A 257 9.71 -11.85 11.76
N ARG A 258 8.76 -12.78 11.64
CA ARG A 258 7.33 -12.44 11.52
C ARG A 258 6.79 -11.67 12.73
N GLU A 259 7.33 -11.93 13.91
CA GLU A 259 6.99 -11.21 15.16
C GLU A 259 7.49 -9.78 15.22
N ARG A 260 8.33 -9.35 14.27
CA ARG A 260 8.83 -7.97 14.16
C ARG A 260 8.26 -7.23 12.95
N LEU A 261 7.45 -7.89 12.14
CA LEU A 261 6.87 -7.34 10.92
C LEU A 261 5.38 -7.08 11.10
N ASN A 262 4.92 -5.85 10.84
CA ASN A 262 3.51 -5.46 10.85
C ASN A 262 2.79 -6.03 12.08
N VAL A 263 3.33 -5.73 13.26
CA VAL A 263 2.96 -6.39 14.53
C VAL A 263 1.50 -6.17 14.93
N ASP A 264 0.92 -5.07 14.45
CA ASP A 264 -0.47 -4.67 14.70
C ASP A 264 -1.37 -4.82 13.47
N GLY A 265 -0.98 -5.70 12.54
CA GLY A 265 -1.65 -5.84 11.25
C GLY A 265 -1.18 -4.80 10.24
N GLY A 266 -1.88 -4.68 9.12
CA GLY A 266 -1.49 -3.77 8.06
C GLY A 266 -2.55 -3.58 6.98
N GLY A 267 -2.13 -3.22 5.76
CA GLY A 267 -3.04 -2.84 4.68
C GLY A 267 -4.07 -3.90 4.28
N VAL A 268 -3.79 -5.20 4.46
CA VAL A 268 -4.77 -6.27 4.18
C VAL A 268 -5.97 -6.18 5.14
N SER A 269 -5.72 -5.91 6.42
CA SER A 269 -6.77 -5.83 7.45
C SER A 269 -7.34 -4.43 7.63
N LEU A 270 -6.48 -3.39 7.57
CA LEU A 270 -6.81 -2.00 7.80
C LEU A 270 -7.35 -1.32 6.53
N GLY A 271 -6.87 -1.73 5.37
CA GLY A 271 -7.06 -1.06 4.10
C GLY A 271 -5.81 -0.31 3.63
N HIS A 272 -5.82 0.07 2.34
CA HIS A 272 -4.69 0.76 1.73
C HIS A 272 -5.16 2.01 0.98
N PRO A 273 -5.51 3.09 1.70
CA PRO A 273 -5.72 4.40 1.08
C PRO A 273 -4.37 4.89 0.53
N VAL A 274 -4.19 4.80 -0.78
CA VAL A 274 -2.87 4.90 -1.46
C VAL A 274 -2.13 6.18 -1.09
N GLY A 275 -2.83 7.34 -1.11
CA GLY A 275 -2.23 8.63 -0.76
C GLY A 275 -1.91 8.82 0.73
N THR A 276 -2.37 7.91 1.60
CA THR A 276 -2.23 7.98 3.06
C THR A 276 -1.17 7.04 3.61
N SER A 277 -1.07 5.83 3.02
CA SER A 277 -0.39 4.69 3.62
C SER A 277 1.08 4.93 3.94
N GLY A 278 1.80 5.72 3.13
CA GLY A 278 3.19 6.06 3.41
C GLY A 278 3.36 6.79 4.74
N ALA A 279 2.55 7.81 4.99
CA ALA A 279 2.57 8.55 6.25
C ALA A 279 2.10 7.68 7.43
N ARG A 280 1.06 6.86 7.21
CA ARG A 280 0.50 5.97 8.23
C ARG A 280 1.54 4.97 8.74
N ILE A 281 2.24 4.24 7.84
CA ILE A 281 3.21 3.22 8.28
C ILE A 281 4.40 3.81 9.05
N VAL A 282 4.82 5.02 8.70
CA VAL A 282 5.90 5.72 9.44
C VAL A 282 5.42 6.13 10.83
N LEU A 283 4.22 6.72 10.93
CA LEU A 283 3.63 7.11 12.20
C LEU A 283 3.43 5.91 13.12
N HIS A 284 2.79 4.86 12.61
CA HIS A 284 2.53 3.63 13.36
C HIS A 284 3.84 2.98 13.83
N LEU A 285 4.85 2.88 12.96
CA LEU A 285 6.16 2.33 13.32
C LEU A 285 6.79 3.05 14.52
N LEU A 286 6.66 4.38 14.60
CA LEU A 286 7.15 5.14 15.74
C LEU A 286 6.40 4.81 17.04
N HIS A 287 5.08 4.55 16.96
CA HIS A 287 4.30 4.06 18.11
C HIS A 287 4.73 2.66 18.52
N VAL A 288 4.94 1.74 17.58
CA VAL A 288 5.44 0.39 17.83
C VAL A 288 6.82 0.42 18.48
N LEU A 289 7.76 1.22 17.96
CA LEU A 289 9.09 1.36 18.54
C LEU A 289 9.03 1.86 19.98
N LYS A 290 8.15 2.82 20.24
CA LYS A 290 7.95 3.35 21.59
C LYS A 290 7.33 2.33 22.53
N ALA A 291 6.32 1.59 22.09
CA ALA A 291 5.62 0.61 22.91
C ALA A 291 6.50 -0.58 23.32
N HIS A 292 7.45 -0.95 22.46
CA HIS A 292 8.30 -2.13 22.63
C HIS A 292 9.77 -1.80 22.92
N ASP A 293 10.07 -0.55 23.23
CA ASP A 293 11.44 -0.08 23.53
C ASP A 293 12.46 -0.39 22.40
N GLY A 294 11.98 -0.42 21.15
CA GLY A 294 12.83 -0.60 19.97
C GLY A 294 13.54 0.68 19.57
N GLN A 295 14.79 0.59 19.08
CA GLN A 295 15.56 1.78 18.69
C GLN A 295 15.34 2.12 17.21
N PHE A 296 15.65 1.22 16.30
CA PHE A 296 15.52 1.44 14.86
C PHE A 296 14.34 0.68 14.27
N GLY A 297 13.65 1.32 13.34
CA GLY A 297 12.60 0.73 12.54
C GLY A 297 12.71 1.11 11.06
N VAL A 298 12.18 0.27 10.21
CA VAL A 298 12.09 0.52 8.76
C VAL A 298 10.66 0.43 8.31
N ALA A 299 10.17 1.50 7.68
CA ALA A 299 8.90 1.54 6.96
C ALA A 299 9.20 1.46 5.45
N ALA A 300 8.50 0.59 4.72
CA ALA A 300 8.70 0.44 3.28
C ALA A 300 7.39 0.15 2.54
N LEU A 301 7.31 0.59 1.29
CA LEU A 301 6.14 0.36 0.44
C LEU A 301 6.54 0.23 -1.04
N CYS A 302 5.72 -0.51 -1.78
CA CYS A 302 5.76 -0.57 -3.23
C CYS A 302 4.90 0.54 -3.84
N ILE A 303 5.28 0.98 -5.04
CA ILE A 303 4.63 2.09 -5.73
C ILE A 303 4.44 1.68 -7.20
N GLY A 304 3.28 1.97 -7.76
CA GLY A 304 2.99 1.74 -9.17
C GLY A 304 4.02 2.41 -10.09
N GLY A 305 4.21 1.89 -11.30
CA GLY A 305 5.23 2.36 -12.23
C GLY A 305 6.62 1.74 -11.97
N GLY A 306 6.71 0.67 -11.18
CA GLY A 306 7.98 0.01 -10.88
C GLY A 306 8.85 0.79 -9.92
N GLN A 307 8.29 1.22 -8.78
CA GLN A 307 9.02 1.99 -7.79
C GLN A 307 8.86 1.39 -6.39
N GLY A 308 9.79 1.74 -5.50
CA GLY A 308 9.72 1.42 -4.08
C GLY A 308 10.28 2.54 -3.23
N GLY A 309 9.77 2.67 -2.02
CA GLY A 309 10.29 3.60 -1.02
C GLY A 309 10.55 2.91 0.30
N ALA A 310 11.60 3.33 1.00
CA ALA A 310 11.89 2.90 2.36
C ALA A 310 12.39 4.06 3.21
N MET A 311 12.06 4.05 4.48
CA MET A 311 12.49 5.04 5.45
C MET A 311 13.01 4.35 6.70
N LEU A 312 14.23 4.72 7.13
CA LEU A 312 14.83 4.32 8.39
C LEU A 312 14.51 5.40 9.43
N VAL A 313 13.88 4.99 10.51
CA VAL A 313 13.56 5.84 11.64
C VAL A 313 14.23 5.34 12.92
N GLU A 314 14.52 6.27 13.81
CA GLU A 314 15.05 6.01 15.14
C GLU A 314 14.11 6.61 16.17
N ARG A 315 13.78 5.84 17.21
CA ARG A 315 12.99 6.33 18.35
C ARG A 315 13.78 7.38 19.12
N ALA A 316 13.07 8.42 19.60
CA ALA A 316 13.65 9.47 20.47
C ALA A 316 13.94 8.98 21.89
#